data_89f5bfacf46163170417d8d5572d93e5
#
_entry.id   89f5bfacf46163170417d8d5572d93e5
#
_cell.length_a   1.000
_cell.length_b   1.000
_cell.length_c   1.000
_cell.angle_alpha   90.00
_cell.angle_beta   90.00
_cell.angle_gamma   90.00
#
_symmetry.space_group_name_H-M   'P 1'
#
loop_
_entity.id
_entity.type
_entity.pdbx_description
1 polymer ?
#
loop_
_entity_poly.entity_id
_entity_poly.type
_entity_poly.pdbx_seq_one_letter_code
_entity_poly.pdbx_strand_id
1 'polypeptide(L)'
;ANADVVVTSTAVKGDNPEVIAARLRRIPVVPRAEMLAELMRLKQGIAIAGTHGKTTTTSLVASVLAEAGVDPTFVIGGRLNSAGANSRLGAGEYIVVEADESDASFLNLTPVLSVVTNIDADHMDTYGHDFARLKAAFVDFLHRMPFYGAAIVCGDDPGVQSIIPMVSRRVIRYGFEAGSEVRATKVEALA
;
A
#
# COMPACT_ATOMS: atom_id res chain seq x y z
N ALA A 1 -0.60 -6.53 -31.75
CA ALA A 1 -1.01 -5.38 -30.94
C ALA A 1 0.20 -4.47 -30.79
N ASN A 2 0.01 -3.16 -30.88
CA ASN A 2 1.04 -2.17 -30.58
C ASN A 2 0.94 -1.91 -29.09
N ALA A 3 1.76 -2.60 -28.30
CA ALA A 3 1.90 -2.35 -26.87
C ALA A 3 3.18 -1.54 -26.65
N ASP A 4 3.10 -0.53 -25.78
CA ASP A 4 4.26 0.29 -25.37
C ASP A 4 5.00 -0.35 -24.21
N VAL A 5 4.30 -1.16 -23.41
CA VAL A 5 4.84 -1.90 -22.27
C VAL A 5 4.05 -3.20 -22.07
N VAL A 6 4.70 -4.23 -21.56
CA VAL A 6 4.08 -5.47 -21.09
C VAL A 6 4.23 -5.56 -19.58
N VAL A 7 3.12 -5.66 -18.87
CA VAL A 7 3.09 -5.76 -17.40
C VAL A 7 2.87 -7.21 -17.00
N THR A 8 3.73 -7.72 -16.11
CA THR A 8 3.67 -9.11 -15.65
C THR A 8 3.48 -9.19 -14.13
N SER A 9 2.81 -10.25 -13.67
CA SER A 9 2.84 -10.64 -12.26
C SER A 9 3.98 -11.64 -12.00
N THR A 10 4.29 -11.88 -10.75
CA THR A 10 5.27 -12.87 -10.30
C THR A 10 4.93 -14.31 -10.75
N ALA A 11 3.65 -14.58 -11.04
CA ALA A 11 3.20 -15.88 -11.55
C ALA A 11 3.58 -16.12 -13.04
N VAL A 12 3.92 -15.07 -13.79
CA VAL A 12 4.30 -15.18 -15.21
C VAL A 12 5.77 -15.49 -15.32
N LYS A 13 6.09 -16.65 -15.91
CA LYS A 13 7.48 -17.10 -16.13
C LYS A 13 8.10 -16.43 -17.36
N GLY A 14 9.44 -16.38 -17.37
CA GLY A 14 10.22 -15.76 -18.45
C GLY A 14 10.11 -16.46 -19.82
N ASP A 15 9.61 -17.69 -19.87
CA ASP A 15 9.33 -18.49 -21.06
C ASP A 15 7.93 -18.26 -21.65
N ASN A 16 7.13 -17.39 -21.03
CA ASN A 16 5.81 -17.02 -21.56
C ASN A 16 5.97 -16.43 -22.97
N PRO A 17 5.17 -16.91 -23.97
CA PRO A 17 5.28 -16.46 -25.37
C PRO A 17 5.12 -14.95 -25.56
N GLU A 18 4.26 -14.30 -24.77
CA GLU A 18 4.05 -12.84 -24.86
C GLU A 18 5.27 -12.08 -24.33
N VAL A 19 5.90 -12.58 -23.26
CA VAL A 19 7.14 -12.01 -22.71
C VAL A 19 8.28 -12.13 -23.70
N ILE A 20 8.43 -13.31 -24.34
CA ILE A 20 9.45 -13.55 -25.37
C ILE A 20 9.20 -12.61 -26.56
N ALA A 21 7.96 -12.52 -27.03
CA ALA A 21 7.61 -11.65 -28.16
C ALA A 21 7.84 -10.17 -27.88
N ALA A 22 7.57 -9.72 -26.63
CA ALA A 22 7.86 -8.35 -26.19
C ALA A 22 9.34 -8.07 -26.23
N ARG A 23 10.16 -8.95 -25.64
CA ARG A 23 11.63 -8.80 -25.61
C ARG A 23 12.25 -8.77 -27.00
N LEU A 24 11.79 -9.64 -27.92
CA LEU A 24 12.24 -9.64 -29.33
C LEU A 24 11.93 -8.33 -30.04
N ARG A 25 10.84 -7.68 -29.68
CA ARG A 25 10.41 -6.37 -30.22
C ARG A 25 10.98 -5.19 -29.46
N ARG A 26 11.81 -5.42 -28.41
CA ARG A 26 12.35 -4.41 -27.51
C ARG A 26 11.27 -3.58 -26.80
N ILE A 27 10.12 -4.22 -26.52
CA ILE A 27 9.06 -3.64 -25.70
C ILE A 27 9.43 -3.93 -24.24
N PRO A 28 9.44 -2.92 -23.34
CA PRO A 28 9.71 -3.12 -21.94
C PRO A 28 8.76 -4.14 -21.30
N VAL A 29 9.28 -5.01 -20.46
CA VAL A 29 8.52 -5.95 -19.63
C VAL A 29 8.78 -5.59 -18.18
N VAL A 30 7.77 -5.10 -17.49
CA VAL A 30 7.88 -4.58 -16.12
C VAL A 30 6.98 -5.35 -15.15
N PRO A 31 7.39 -5.52 -13.89
CA PRO A 31 6.55 -6.07 -12.84
C PRO A 31 5.32 -5.20 -12.57
N ARG A 32 4.22 -5.83 -12.14
CA ARG A 32 2.97 -5.12 -11.78
C ARG A 32 3.20 -4.06 -10.70
N ALA A 33 4.06 -4.34 -9.72
CA ALA A 33 4.36 -3.39 -8.65
C ALA A 33 5.09 -2.13 -9.16
N GLU A 34 6.00 -2.29 -10.12
CA GLU A 34 6.68 -1.17 -10.78
C GLU A 34 5.70 -0.31 -11.58
N MET A 35 4.82 -0.95 -12.37
CA MET A 35 3.77 -0.22 -13.09
C MET A 35 2.83 0.52 -12.14
N LEU A 36 2.45 -0.10 -11.02
CA LEU A 36 1.60 0.57 -10.02
C LEU A 36 2.30 1.79 -9.42
N ALA A 37 3.61 1.68 -9.15
CA ALA A 37 4.41 2.81 -8.66
C ALA A 37 4.43 3.97 -9.68
N GLU A 38 4.60 3.68 -10.96
CA GLU A 38 4.57 4.70 -12.02
C GLU A 38 3.18 5.35 -12.15
N LEU A 39 2.11 4.59 -12.05
CA LEU A 39 0.75 5.13 -12.03
C LEU A 39 0.49 6.01 -10.80
N MET A 40 1.04 5.63 -9.63
CA MET A 40 0.94 6.42 -8.41
C MET A 40 1.58 7.81 -8.56
N ARG A 41 2.67 7.94 -9.32
CA ARG A 41 3.36 9.23 -9.55
C ARG A 41 2.50 10.27 -10.25
N LEU A 42 1.44 9.85 -10.93
CA LEU A 42 0.52 10.74 -11.63
C LEU A 42 -0.54 11.37 -10.70
N LYS A 43 -0.60 10.94 -9.46
CA LYS A 43 -1.62 11.35 -8.47
C LYS A 43 -1.02 11.47 -7.06
N GLN A 44 -1.80 11.98 -6.13
CA GLN A 44 -1.48 11.97 -4.69
C GLN A 44 -1.66 10.56 -4.14
N GLY A 45 -0.56 9.85 -3.92
CA GLY A 45 -0.59 8.45 -3.48
C GLY A 45 -0.95 8.30 -2.00
N ILE A 46 -1.91 7.43 -1.71
CA ILE A 46 -2.25 6.93 -0.37
C ILE A 46 -2.00 5.43 -0.38
N ALA A 47 -1.00 4.95 0.35
CA ALA A 47 -0.65 3.53 0.39
C ALA A 47 -0.98 2.94 1.76
N ILE A 48 -1.70 1.82 1.76
CA ILE A 48 -2.10 1.11 2.97
C ILE A 48 -1.27 -0.16 3.09
N ALA A 49 -0.38 -0.17 4.08
CA ALA A 49 0.50 -1.27 4.42
C ALA A 49 0.13 -1.88 5.79
N GLY A 50 0.73 -3.00 6.10
CA GLY A 50 0.56 -3.73 7.35
C GLY A 50 0.35 -5.21 7.10
N THR A 51 0.69 -6.04 8.05
CA THR A 51 0.58 -7.50 7.91
C THR A 51 -0.88 -7.90 7.69
N HIS A 52 -1.81 -7.29 8.44
CA HIS A 52 -3.23 -7.62 8.39
C HIS A 52 -4.11 -6.38 8.18
N GLY A 53 -5.28 -6.57 7.56
CA GLY A 53 -6.29 -5.54 7.41
C GLY A 53 -6.08 -4.55 6.24
N LYS A 54 -5.07 -4.75 5.40
CA LYS A 54 -4.78 -3.90 4.23
C LYS A 54 -6.00 -3.71 3.33
N THR A 55 -6.56 -4.80 2.82
CA THR A 55 -7.70 -4.80 1.89
C THR A 55 -8.91 -4.07 2.48
N THR A 56 -9.24 -4.36 3.74
CA THR A 56 -10.37 -3.71 4.44
C THR A 56 -10.13 -2.22 4.59
N THR A 57 -8.95 -1.82 5.06
CA THR A 57 -8.62 -0.41 5.28
C THR A 57 -8.54 0.37 3.96
N THR A 58 -7.95 -0.23 2.91
CA THR A 58 -7.91 0.37 1.57
C THR A 58 -9.33 0.60 1.03
N SER A 59 -10.22 -0.38 1.21
CA SER A 59 -11.62 -0.28 0.81
C SER A 59 -12.36 0.82 1.55
N LEU A 60 -12.15 0.93 2.87
CA LEU A 60 -12.77 1.97 3.69
C LEU A 60 -12.28 3.37 3.28
N VAL A 61 -10.97 3.55 3.11
CA VAL A 61 -10.39 4.84 2.68
C VAL A 61 -10.93 5.23 1.30
N ALA A 62 -10.94 4.31 0.34
CA ALA A 62 -11.47 4.58 -0.99
C ALA A 62 -12.96 4.95 -0.95
N SER A 63 -13.76 4.26 -0.12
CA SER A 63 -15.20 4.53 0.03
C SER A 63 -15.45 5.89 0.68
N VAL A 64 -14.74 6.23 1.76
CA VAL A 64 -14.88 7.52 2.44
C VAL A 64 -14.54 8.67 1.50
N LEU A 65 -13.44 8.56 0.73
CA LEU A 65 -13.06 9.57 -0.25
C LEU A 65 -14.08 9.70 -1.39
N ALA A 66 -14.65 8.57 -1.84
CA ALA A 66 -15.69 8.58 -2.87
C ALA A 66 -16.97 9.26 -2.38
N GLU A 67 -17.45 8.94 -1.18
CA GLU A 67 -18.62 9.57 -0.56
C GLU A 67 -18.40 11.06 -0.28
N ALA A 68 -17.16 11.47 -0.02
CA ALA A 68 -16.78 12.87 0.11
C ALA A 68 -16.69 13.63 -1.24
N GLY A 69 -17.02 12.99 -2.37
CA GLY A 69 -16.96 13.59 -3.69
C GLY A 69 -15.55 13.78 -4.26
N VAL A 70 -14.54 13.14 -3.67
CA VAL A 70 -13.13 13.25 -4.09
C VAL A 70 -12.83 12.41 -5.33
N ASP A 71 -13.67 11.42 -5.63
CA ASP A 71 -13.54 10.49 -6.78
C ASP A 71 -12.13 9.88 -6.96
N PRO A 72 -11.63 9.11 -5.97
CA PRO A 72 -10.28 8.56 -6.02
C PRO A 72 -10.15 7.46 -7.08
N THR A 73 -8.95 7.34 -7.64
CA THR A 73 -8.49 6.07 -8.24
C THR A 73 -8.18 5.10 -7.11
N PHE A 74 -8.49 3.81 -7.27
CA PHE A 74 -8.08 2.81 -6.28
C PHE A 74 -7.64 1.49 -6.92
N VAL A 75 -6.71 0.81 -6.25
CA VAL A 75 -6.25 -0.55 -6.57
C VAL A 75 -6.17 -1.34 -5.26
N ILE A 76 -7.01 -2.36 -5.13
CA ILE A 76 -7.22 -3.16 -3.91
C ILE A 76 -6.93 -4.63 -4.24
N GLY A 77 -6.33 -5.38 -3.31
CA GLY A 77 -6.09 -6.81 -3.48
C GLY A 77 -7.38 -7.65 -3.51
N GLY A 78 -8.45 -7.18 -2.84
CA GLY A 78 -9.79 -7.77 -2.85
C GLY A 78 -10.78 -6.96 -3.70
N ARG A 79 -12.05 -7.36 -3.66
CA ARG A 79 -13.14 -6.68 -4.36
C ARG A 79 -13.82 -5.65 -3.46
N LEU A 80 -13.90 -4.39 -3.89
CA LEU A 80 -14.67 -3.37 -3.21
C LEU A 80 -16.17 -3.58 -3.52
N ASN A 81 -16.97 -3.94 -2.51
CA ASN A 81 -18.37 -4.29 -2.68
C ASN A 81 -19.21 -3.13 -3.24
N SER A 82 -18.95 -1.90 -2.80
CA SER A 82 -19.66 -0.70 -3.25
C SER A 82 -19.40 -0.36 -4.72
N ALA A 83 -18.20 -0.69 -5.25
CA ALA A 83 -17.85 -0.47 -6.65
C ALA A 83 -17.99 -1.72 -7.53
N GLY A 84 -18.18 -2.89 -6.93
CA GLY A 84 -18.23 -4.17 -7.65
C GLY A 84 -16.91 -4.57 -8.32
N ALA A 85 -15.81 -3.87 -8.03
CA ALA A 85 -14.51 -4.02 -8.68
C ALA A 85 -13.36 -3.94 -7.67
N ASN A 86 -12.20 -4.47 -8.02
CA ASN A 86 -10.96 -4.36 -7.25
C ASN A 86 -10.07 -3.17 -7.69
N SER A 87 -10.46 -2.49 -8.75
CA SER A 87 -9.78 -1.27 -9.22
C SER A 87 -10.75 -0.37 -9.99
N ARG A 88 -10.55 0.92 -9.89
CA ARG A 88 -11.29 1.93 -10.64
C ARG A 88 -10.41 3.15 -10.90
N LEU A 89 -10.48 3.69 -12.10
CA LEU A 89 -9.91 4.99 -12.42
C LEU A 89 -10.91 6.08 -12.02
N GLY A 90 -10.55 6.93 -11.07
CA GLY A 90 -11.28 8.13 -10.67
C GLY A 90 -10.71 9.38 -11.33
N ALA A 91 -11.53 10.42 -11.46
CA ALA A 91 -11.12 11.71 -11.99
C ALA A 91 -10.39 12.58 -10.95
N GLY A 92 -10.46 12.24 -9.67
CA GLY A 92 -9.85 13.01 -8.59
C GLY A 92 -8.32 12.87 -8.52
N GLU A 93 -7.72 13.68 -7.68
CA GLU A 93 -6.25 13.78 -7.53
C GLU A 93 -5.63 12.62 -6.75
N TYR A 94 -6.41 11.81 -6.04
CA TYR A 94 -5.89 10.75 -5.18
C TYR A 94 -5.91 9.39 -5.85
N ILE A 95 -4.89 8.59 -5.51
CA ILE A 95 -4.85 7.16 -5.79
C ILE A 95 -4.62 6.41 -4.47
N VAL A 96 -5.54 5.49 -4.14
CA VAL A 96 -5.50 4.65 -2.94
C VAL A 96 -5.09 3.24 -3.35
N VAL A 97 -4.01 2.74 -2.79
CA VAL A 97 -3.46 1.43 -3.13
C VAL A 97 -3.19 0.58 -1.90
N GLU A 98 -3.35 -0.71 -2.07
CA GLU A 98 -2.86 -1.70 -1.12
C GLU A 98 -1.36 -1.93 -1.36
N ALA A 99 -0.57 -1.83 -0.30
CA ALA A 99 0.88 -1.94 -0.32
C ALA A 99 1.29 -3.30 0.28
N ASP A 100 1.77 -4.22 -0.55
CA ASP A 100 2.08 -5.58 -0.15
C ASP A 100 3.53 -5.70 0.34
N GLU A 101 3.68 -6.04 1.61
CA GLU A 101 4.97 -6.30 2.26
C GLU A 101 5.47 -7.72 2.03
N SER A 102 4.59 -8.68 1.69
CA SER A 102 4.93 -10.11 1.66
C SER A 102 6.04 -10.46 0.66
N ASP A 103 6.13 -9.72 -0.44
CA ASP A 103 7.18 -9.84 -1.46
C ASP A 103 8.10 -8.60 -1.53
N ALA A 104 8.00 -7.71 -0.54
CA ALA A 104 8.68 -6.41 -0.48
C ALA A 104 8.34 -5.46 -1.65
N SER A 105 7.31 -5.74 -2.44
CA SER A 105 6.92 -4.92 -3.59
C SER A 105 6.43 -3.53 -3.19
N PHE A 106 5.96 -3.34 -1.95
CA PHE A 106 5.56 -2.04 -1.40
C PHE A 106 6.72 -1.03 -1.40
N LEU A 107 7.97 -1.48 -1.41
CA LEU A 107 9.15 -0.61 -1.51
C LEU A 107 9.29 0.09 -2.87
N ASN A 108 8.52 -0.30 -3.89
CA ASN A 108 8.49 0.43 -5.16
C ASN A 108 7.61 1.68 -5.08
N LEU A 109 6.64 1.72 -4.16
CA LEU A 109 5.67 2.81 -4.04
C LEU A 109 6.29 4.07 -3.44
N THR A 110 5.81 5.22 -3.90
CA THR A 110 6.22 6.55 -3.41
C THR A 110 5.00 7.37 -3.00
N PRO A 111 4.27 6.95 -1.95
CA PRO A 111 3.05 7.62 -1.52
C PRO A 111 3.33 8.96 -0.84
N VAL A 112 2.34 9.85 -0.84
CA VAL A 112 2.35 11.07 -0.03
C VAL A 112 1.83 10.79 1.38
N LEU A 113 0.86 9.88 1.49
CA LEU A 113 0.32 9.40 2.76
C LEU A 113 0.49 7.88 2.83
N SER A 114 1.01 7.39 3.93
CA SER A 114 1.14 5.96 4.22
C SER A 114 0.35 5.60 5.46
N VAL A 115 -0.45 4.54 5.38
CA VAL A 115 -1.11 3.97 6.55
C VAL A 115 -0.42 2.66 6.90
N VAL A 116 -0.11 2.44 8.18
CA VAL A 116 0.40 1.16 8.68
C VAL A 116 -0.55 0.65 9.75
N THR A 117 -1.22 -0.47 9.46
CA THR A 117 -2.25 -1.03 10.34
C THR A 117 -1.67 -1.81 11.51
N ASN A 118 -0.69 -2.66 11.24
CA ASN A 118 0.04 -3.49 12.21
C ASN A 118 1.30 -4.06 11.56
N ILE A 119 2.23 -4.57 12.39
CA ILE A 119 3.42 -5.29 11.94
C ILE A 119 3.55 -6.56 12.77
N ASP A 120 3.30 -7.70 12.15
CA ASP A 120 3.35 -9.01 12.78
C ASP A 120 4.30 -9.95 12.03
N ALA A 121 4.77 -11.01 12.70
CA ALA A 121 5.70 -11.98 12.13
C ALA A 121 4.99 -13.02 11.25
N ASP A 122 4.35 -12.55 10.18
CA ASP A 122 3.73 -13.37 9.15
C ASP A 122 4.42 -13.13 7.79
N HIS A 123 4.29 -14.08 6.84
CA HIS A 123 4.90 -14.00 5.50
C HIS A 123 6.42 -13.72 5.52
N MET A 124 7.13 -14.34 6.47
CA MET A 124 8.54 -14.04 6.79
C MET A 124 9.57 -14.55 5.78
N ASP A 125 9.17 -15.33 4.77
CA ASP A 125 10.08 -15.95 3.80
C ASP A 125 10.95 -14.92 3.06
N THR A 126 10.35 -13.82 2.61
CA THR A 126 11.02 -12.70 1.94
C THR A 126 12.09 -12.04 2.83
N TYR A 127 11.89 -12.08 4.14
CA TYR A 127 12.77 -11.46 5.14
C TYR A 127 13.71 -12.44 5.82
N GLY A 128 13.77 -13.69 5.32
CA GLY A 128 14.65 -14.74 5.87
C GLY A 128 14.29 -15.11 7.30
N HIS A 129 13.01 -15.06 7.67
CA HIS A 129 12.48 -15.30 9.01
C HIS A 129 13.03 -14.36 10.10
N ASP A 130 13.54 -13.19 9.70
CA ASP A 130 14.07 -12.16 10.60
C ASP A 130 13.08 -11.01 10.73
N PHE A 131 12.40 -10.92 11.89
CA PHE A 131 11.42 -9.86 12.17
C PHE A 131 12.03 -8.45 12.19
N ALA A 132 13.32 -8.33 12.49
CA ALA A 132 14.00 -7.04 12.42
C ALA A 132 14.13 -6.55 10.98
N ARG A 133 14.33 -7.46 10.02
CA ARG A 133 14.36 -7.12 8.58
C ARG A 133 12.98 -6.67 8.08
N LEU A 134 11.91 -7.33 8.50
CA LEU A 134 10.56 -6.89 8.17
C LEU A 134 10.31 -5.47 8.71
N LYS A 135 10.62 -5.21 9.98
CA LYS A 135 10.48 -3.87 10.57
C LYS A 135 11.33 -2.82 9.85
N ALA A 136 12.56 -3.14 9.48
CA ALA A 136 13.41 -2.25 8.69
C ALA A 136 12.78 -1.93 7.32
N ALA A 137 12.18 -2.90 6.64
CA ALA A 137 11.48 -2.68 5.39
C ALA A 137 10.27 -1.73 5.55
N PHE A 138 9.52 -1.81 6.65
CA PHE A 138 8.47 -0.82 6.95
C PHE A 138 9.03 0.58 7.16
N VAL A 139 10.16 0.72 7.84
CA VAL A 139 10.85 2.02 7.99
C VAL A 139 11.28 2.56 6.63
N ASP A 140 11.89 1.73 5.79
CA ASP A 140 12.28 2.11 4.43
C ASP A 140 11.07 2.52 3.59
N PHE A 141 9.96 1.79 3.68
CA PHE A 141 8.72 2.15 3.01
C PHE A 141 8.21 3.54 3.46
N LEU A 142 8.19 3.80 4.77
CA LEU A 142 7.77 5.11 5.29
C LEU A 142 8.72 6.23 4.87
N HIS A 143 9.99 5.95 4.66
CA HIS A 143 10.97 6.91 4.15
C HIS A 143 10.85 7.17 2.63
N ARG A 144 10.07 6.35 1.89
CA ARG A 144 9.73 6.65 0.48
C ARG A 144 8.80 7.84 0.32
N MET A 145 8.08 8.22 1.37
CA MET A 145 7.27 9.44 1.36
C MET A 145 8.15 10.68 1.20
N PRO A 146 7.65 11.73 0.52
CA PRO A 146 8.32 13.03 0.50
C PRO A 146 8.38 13.63 1.92
N PHE A 147 9.22 14.64 2.12
CA PHE A 147 9.42 15.25 3.44
C PHE A 147 8.16 15.90 4.03
N TYR A 148 7.21 16.27 3.17
CA TYR A 148 5.92 16.86 3.55
C TYR A 148 4.80 15.81 3.72
N GLY A 149 5.08 14.54 3.45
CA GLY A 149 4.15 13.45 3.62
C GLY A 149 3.91 13.10 5.09
N ALA A 150 2.92 12.24 5.35
CA ALA A 150 2.60 11.79 6.70
C ALA A 150 2.35 10.27 6.76
N ALA A 151 2.90 9.64 7.81
CA ALA A 151 2.63 8.27 8.20
C ALA A 151 1.48 8.24 9.21
N ILE A 152 0.39 7.57 8.87
CA ILE A 152 -0.77 7.35 9.74
C ILE A 152 -0.65 5.92 10.26
N VAL A 153 -0.37 5.75 11.55
CA VAL A 153 0.05 4.47 12.10
C VAL A 153 -0.79 4.05 13.30
N CYS A 154 -1.03 2.74 13.45
CA CYS A 154 -1.72 2.21 14.61
C CYS A 154 -0.85 2.35 15.87
N GLY A 155 -1.26 3.22 16.79
CA GLY A 155 -0.56 3.45 18.05
C GLY A 155 -0.71 2.30 19.06
N ASP A 156 -1.67 1.40 18.85
CA ASP A 156 -1.94 0.27 19.75
C ASP A 156 -1.13 -0.99 19.37
N ASP A 157 -0.50 -1.01 18.19
CA ASP A 157 0.26 -2.17 17.73
C ASP A 157 1.72 -2.11 18.20
N PRO A 158 2.23 -3.13 18.92
CA PRO A 158 3.61 -3.12 19.44
C PRO A 158 4.68 -3.14 18.34
N GLY A 159 4.41 -3.82 17.21
CA GLY A 159 5.31 -3.86 16.06
C GLY A 159 5.48 -2.46 15.46
N VAL A 160 4.36 -1.76 15.25
CA VAL A 160 4.33 -0.38 14.78
C VAL A 160 5.00 0.58 15.78
N GLN A 161 4.66 0.48 17.07
CA GLN A 161 5.30 1.32 18.11
C GLN A 161 6.83 1.19 18.10
N SER A 162 7.34 -0.03 17.86
CA SER A 162 8.78 -0.28 17.85
C SER A 162 9.54 0.42 16.73
N ILE A 163 8.87 0.79 15.62
CA ILE A 163 9.51 1.47 14.48
C ILE A 163 9.35 2.99 14.49
N ILE A 164 8.35 3.54 15.21
CA ILE A 164 8.09 4.98 15.25
C ILE A 164 9.34 5.81 15.53
N PRO A 165 10.21 5.47 16.51
CA PRO A 165 11.42 6.24 16.78
C PRO A 165 12.43 6.30 15.62
N MET A 166 12.33 5.38 14.66
CA MET A 166 13.22 5.32 13.48
C MET A 166 12.65 6.09 12.28
N VAL A 167 11.40 6.54 12.34
CA VAL A 167 10.73 7.22 11.22
C VAL A 167 11.00 8.74 11.28
N SER A 168 11.68 9.27 10.27
CA SER A 168 11.99 10.69 10.13
C SER A 168 10.93 11.49 9.35
N ARG A 169 9.73 10.96 9.21
CA ARG A 169 8.57 11.63 8.61
C ARG A 169 7.58 12.01 9.69
N ARG A 170 6.64 12.92 9.36
CA ARG A 170 5.53 13.22 10.26
C ARG A 170 4.74 11.95 10.55
N VAL A 171 4.58 11.59 11.82
CA VAL A 171 3.79 10.47 12.28
C VAL A 171 2.51 10.99 12.90
N ILE A 172 1.38 10.39 12.57
CA ILE A 172 0.06 10.60 13.17
C ILE A 172 -0.39 9.24 13.69
N ARG A 173 -0.53 9.08 14.99
CA ARG A 173 -0.98 7.85 15.62
C ARG A 173 -2.50 7.82 15.73
N TYR A 174 -3.09 6.70 15.39
CA TYR A 174 -4.50 6.43 15.69
C TYR A 174 -4.61 5.20 16.58
N GLY A 175 -5.68 5.11 17.38
CA GLY A 175 -5.92 3.96 18.25
C GLY A 175 -6.78 4.30 19.46
N PHE A 176 -6.74 3.43 20.46
CA PHE A 176 -7.45 3.58 21.74
C PHE A 176 -6.56 4.18 22.82
N GLU A 177 -5.24 4.02 22.69
CA GLU A 177 -4.27 4.48 23.67
C GLU A 177 -4.29 6.02 23.82
N ALA A 178 -4.03 6.47 25.05
CA ALA A 178 -4.09 7.90 25.41
C ALA A 178 -3.08 8.79 24.65
N GLY A 179 -2.03 8.18 24.08
CA GLY A 179 -1.00 8.87 23.32
C GLY A 179 -1.30 9.02 21.82
N SER A 180 -2.46 8.57 21.34
CA SER A 180 -2.85 8.68 19.93
C SER A 180 -3.43 10.05 19.63
N GLU A 181 -3.00 10.68 18.52
CA GLU A 181 -3.52 11.96 18.03
C GLU A 181 -4.99 11.83 17.54
N VAL A 182 -5.33 10.68 16.96
CA VAL A 182 -6.70 10.32 16.56
C VAL A 182 -7.15 9.16 17.45
N ARG A 183 -7.91 9.48 18.50
CA ARG A 183 -8.27 8.50 19.51
C ARG A 183 -9.73 8.11 19.45
N ALA A 184 -10.01 6.80 19.37
CA ALA A 184 -11.35 6.27 19.57
C ALA A 184 -11.67 6.17 21.07
N THR A 185 -12.83 6.69 21.46
CA THR A 185 -13.34 6.62 22.84
C THR A 185 -14.78 6.13 22.83
N LYS A 186 -15.20 5.44 23.89
CA LYS A 186 -16.58 4.96 24.08
C LYS A 186 -17.08 4.10 22.89
N VAL A 187 -16.27 3.09 22.54
CA VAL A 187 -16.66 2.12 21.50
C VAL A 187 -17.62 1.12 22.13
N GLU A 188 -18.83 1.05 21.62
CA GLU A 188 -19.86 0.10 22.04
C GLU A 188 -20.17 -0.84 20.86
N ALA A 189 -20.14 -2.15 21.09
CA ALA A 189 -20.62 -3.11 20.11
C ALA A 189 -22.15 -3.05 20.08
N LEU A 190 -22.73 -2.76 18.94
CA LEU A 190 -24.16 -2.91 18.72
C LEU A 190 -24.47 -4.38 18.46
N ALA A 191 -25.42 -4.95 19.22
CA ALA A 191 -25.88 -6.33 19.06
C ALA A 191 -26.74 -6.49 17.80
#